data_8731ef7ca270bee2d34b39d10cb72c40
#
_entry.id   8731ef7ca270bee2d34b39d10cb72c40
#
_cell.length_a   1.000
_cell.length_b   1.000
_cell.length_c   1.000
_cell.angle_alpha   90.00
_cell.angle_beta   90.00
_cell.angle_gamma   90.00
#
_symmetry.space_group_name_H-M   'P 1'
#
loop_
_entity.id
_entity.type
_entity.pdbx_description
1 polymer ?
#
loop_
_entity_poly.entity_id
_entity_poly.type
_entity_poly.pdbx_seq_one_letter_code
_entity_poly.pdbx_strand_id
1 'polypeptide(L)'
;MAQNILKEFNKNGFVKIKNVLDYKLDLEPVLNDMAFIMNRLIHRFVKEKNKKRVLGFNFKKKYSYLVGLNIPELDQYFNIRLPQGNINVNSDFFASQSIWNLIINKKIINEVTKILGSEVSSNPCQNSRIKQPEKRISSKNINDGLVGRTPWHQDAGVMNRKGQKGTELVTCWIPFTKTRIENGCMLAVKSSHEFGLVNHETGSKGQVEIKGKEAIEKNKLTTVPLEADVGDIILLNRYLLHCSLPNKSKNFRISMDLRYNKAGQPSGRDPLPSFIVNSKNKSKIKVQNYKQWIALWEEAKNKCIPRKWSYKYPLPTFNHSKRDLPNLI
;
A
#
# COMPACT_ATOMS: atom_id res chain seq x y z
N MET A 1 11.87 0.63 25.15
CA MET A 1 10.86 0.60 24.05
C MET A 1 11.50 0.48 22.66
N ALA A 2 12.38 1.36 22.22
CA ALA A 2 12.97 1.29 20.86
C ALA A 2 13.71 -0.01 20.56
N GLN A 3 14.53 -0.53 21.47
CA GLN A 3 15.23 -1.81 21.33
C GLN A 3 14.28 -3.00 21.17
N ASN A 4 13.08 -2.93 21.78
CA ASN A 4 12.09 -4.01 21.67
C ASN A 4 11.45 -4.04 20.27
N ILE A 5 11.15 -2.88 19.66
CA ILE A 5 10.58 -2.77 18.32
C ILE A 5 11.52 -3.34 17.27
N LEU A 6 12.80 -2.94 17.29
CA LEU A 6 13.81 -3.45 16.37
C LEU A 6 14.05 -4.96 16.55
N LYS A 7 14.09 -5.43 17.79
CA LYS A 7 14.24 -6.85 18.11
C LYS A 7 13.08 -7.68 17.57
N GLU A 8 11.84 -7.22 17.79
CA GLU A 8 10.64 -7.90 17.29
C GLU A 8 10.57 -7.88 15.77
N PHE A 9 10.86 -6.73 15.13
CA PHE A 9 10.92 -6.60 13.67
C PHE A 9 11.95 -7.55 13.04
N ASN A 10 13.16 -7.61 13.60
CA ASN A 10 14.22 -8.50 13.10
C ASN A 10 13.89 -9.99 13.34
N LYS A 11 13.21 -10.32 14.43
CA LYS A 11 12.82 -11.70 14.72
C LYS A 11 11.67 -12.19 13.84
N ASN A 12 10.64 -11.36 13.66
CA ASN A 12 9.39 -11.82 13.04
C ASN A 12 9.25 -11.39 11.58
N GLY A 13 10.03 -10.39 11.11
CA GLY A 13 9.85 -9.70 9.83
C GLY A 13 8.75 -8.63 9.87
N PHE A 14 8.10 -8.45 11.00
CA PHE A 14 7.10 -7.40 11.24
C PHE A 14 7.02 -7.04 12.71
N VAL A 15 6.48 -5.85 12.99
CA VAL A 15 6.11 -5.43 14.34
C VAL A 15 4.81 -4.62 14.32
N LYS A 16 3.90 -4.90 15.25
CA LYS A 16 2.70 -4.08 15.47
C LYS A 16 2.93 -3.13 16.63
N ILE A 17 2.71 -1.85 16.37
CA ILE A 17 2.85 -0.78 17.35
C ILE A 17 1.47 -0.17 17.60
N LYS A 18 1.02 -0.23 18.84
CA LYS A 18 -0.32 0.20 19.21
C LYS A 18 -0.38 1.70 19.47
N ASN A 19 -1.54 2.30 19.15
CA ASN A 19 -1.89 3.69 19.51
C ASN A 19 -0.85 4.73 19.06
N VAL A 20 -0.28 4.58 17.87
CA VAL A 20 0.68 5.51 17.28
C VAL A 20 -0.03 6.76 16.75
N LEU A 21 -1.17 6.56 16.10
CA LEU A 21 -1.91 7.60 15.42
C LEU A 21 -3.19 7.95 16.19
N ASP A 22 -3.48 9.24 16.23
CA ASP A 22 -4.76 9.75 16.76
C ASP A 22 -5.83 9.70 15.66
N TYR A 23 -7.02 9.19 15.99
CA TYR A 23 -8.10 9.08 15.02
C TYR A 23 -8.52 10.46 14.48
N LYS A 24 -8.77 11.44 15.36
CA LYS A 24 -9.29 12.75 14.97
C LYS A 24 -8.25 13.62 14.25
N LEU A 25 -6.99 13.53 14.70
CA LEU A 25 -5.93 14.40 14.18
C LEU A 25 -5.26 13.82 12.93
N ASP A 26 -5.04 12.48 12.89
CA ASP A 26 -4.22 11.86 11.86
C ASP A 26 -5.04 11.10 10.80
N LEU A 27 -6.20 10.49 11.17
CA LEU A 27 -6.91 9.57 10.30
C LEU A 27 -8.25 10.12 9.77
N GLU A 28 -9.06 10.75 10.59
CA GLU A 28 -10.36 11.30 10.21
C GLU A 28 -10.26 12.34 9.07
N PRO A 29 -9.23 13.24 9.03
CA PRO A 29 -9.06 14.15 7.90
C PRO A 29 -8.91 13.43 6.56
N VAL A 30 -8.23 12.28 6.53
CA VAL A 30 -8.07 11.47 5.32
C VAL A 30 -9.41 10.85 4.89
N LEU A 31 -10.20 10.35 5.85
CA LEU A 31 -11.55 9.82 5.58
C LEU A 31 -12.50 10.89 5.05
N ASN A 32 -12.37 12.12 5.57
CA ASN A 32 -13.14 13.27 5.09
C ASN A 32 -12.78 13.64 3.65
N ASP A 33 -11.49 13.59 3.29
CA ASP A 33 -11.05 13.81 1.92
C ASP A 33 -11.54 12.69 0.99
N MET A 34 -11.56 11.42 1.44
CA MET A 34 -12.18 10.31 0.68
C MET A 34 -13.69 10.55 0.47
N ALA A 35 -14.39 11.04 1.50
CA ALA A 35 -15.81 11.38 1.39
C ALA A 35 -16.04 12.52 0.39
N PHE A 36 -15.16 13.52 0.35
CA PHE A 36 -15.19 14.60 -0.64
C PHE A 36 -14.98 14.07 -2.06
N ILE A 37 -14.01 13.17 -2.28
CA ILE A 37 -13.82 12.50 -3.58
C ILE A 37 -15.10 11.76 -3.98
N MET A 38 -15.73 11.00 -3.08
CA MET A 38 -17.00 10.33 -3.39
C MET A 38 -18.08 11.31 -3.82
N ASN A 39 -18.19 12.47 -3.18
CA ASN A 39 -19.17 13.49 -3.58
C ASN A 39 -18.88 14.00 -5.00
N ARG A 40 -17.63 14.25 -5.35
CA ARG A 40 -17.24 14.62 -6.72
C ARG A 40 -17.60 13.54 -7.74
N LEU A 41 -17.33 12.27 -7.42
CA LEU A 41 -17.70 11.14 -8.28
C LEU A 41 -19.21 10.99 -8.43
N ILE A 42 -19.99 11.25 -7.39
CA ILE A 42 -21.45 11.28 -7.45
C ILE A 42 -21.92 12.38 -8.41
N HIS A 43 -21.37 13.59 -8.31
CA HIS A 43 -21.70 14.66 -9.25
C HIS A 43 -21.36 14.31 -10.70
N ARG A 44 -20.27 13.57 -10.93
CA ARG A 44 -19.78 13.19 -12.26
C ARG A 44 -20.57 12.04 -12.89
N PHE A 45 -20.87 10.98 -12.12
CA PHE A 45 -21.34 9.70 -12.66
C PHE A 45 -22.79 9.35 -12.32
N VAL A 46 -23.41 10.02 -11.34
CA VAL A 46 -24.79 9.72 -10.94
C VAL A 46 -25.77 10.58 -11.74
N LYS A 47 -26.82 9.96 -12.27
CA LYS A 47 -27.91 10.66 -12.98
C LYS A 47 -28.54 11.70 -12.08
N GLU A 48 -28.88 12.87 -12.63
CA GLU A 48 -29.34 14.07 -11.90
C GLU A 48 -30.45 13.74 -10.89
N LYS A 49 -31.49 13.03 -11.33
CA LYS A 49 -32.63 12.62 -10.49
C LYS A 49 -32.28 11.84 -9.22
N ASN A 50 -31.08 11.23 -9.16
CA ASN A 50 -30.62 10.44 -8.03
C ASN A 50 -29.56 11.15 -7.17
N LYS A 51 -28.94 12.24 -7.65
CA LYS A 51 -27.80 12.90 -6.99
C LYS A 51 -28.12 13.31 -5.57
N LYS A 52 -29.21 14.07 -5.37
CA LYS A 52 -29.61 14.56 -4.03
C LYS A 52 -29.76 13.40 -3.03
N ARG A 53 -30.42 12.31 -3.44
CA ARG A 53 -30.60 11.11 -2.60
C ARG A 53 -29.25 10.46 -2.26
N VAL A 54 -28.36 10.28 -3.26
CA VAL A 54 -27.08 9.57 -3.07
C VAL A 54 -26.10 10.43 -2.26
N LEU A 55 -26.09 11.74 -2.43
CA LEU A 55 -25.31 12.66 -1.60
C LEU A 55 -25.73 12.61 -0.10
N GLY A 56 -26.99 12.29 0.20
CA GLY A 56 -27.45 12.09 1.56
C GLY A 56 -27.07 10.74 2.20
N PHE A 57 -26.45 9.83 1.46
CA PHE A 57 -26.00 8.55 2.02
C PHE A 57 -24.77 8.73 2.91
N ASN A 58 -24.62 7.84 3.90
CA ASN A 58 -23.37 7.73 4.65
C ASN A 58 -22.23 7.18 3.75
N PHE A 59 -20.99 7.27 4.23
CA PHE A 59 -19.77 6.83 3.53
C PHE A 59 -19.95 5.44 2.87
N LYS A 60 -20.37 4.44 3.65
CA LYS A 60 -20.53 3.06 3.18
C LYS A 60 -21.54 2.94 2.05
N LYS A 61 -22.70 3.59 2.18
CA LYS A 61 -23.75 3.56 1.15
C LYS A 61 -23.32 4.30 -0.12
N LYS A 62 -22.62 5.44 0.00
CA LYS A 62 -22.04 6.17 -1.15
C LYS A 62 -21.09 5.30 -1.93
N TYR A 63 -20.08 4.72 -1.26
CA TYR A 63 -19.10 3.88 -1.92
C TYR A 63 -19.76 2.65 -2.57
N SER A 64 -20.67 1.96 -1.86
CA SER A 64 -21.43 0.84 -2.43
C SER A 64 -22.22 1.23 -3.68
N TYR A 65 -22.79 2.43 -3.70
CA TYR A 65 -23.53 2.92 -4.85
C TYR A 65 -22.60 3.19 -6.05
N LEU A 66 -21.46 3.84 -5.82
CA LEU A 66 -20.45 4.09 -6.85
C LEU A 66 -19.90 2.80 -7.44
N VAL A 67 -19.63 1.79 -6.60
CA VAL A 67 -19.23 0.45 -7.05
C VAL A 67 -20.28 -0.17 -7.98
N GLY A 68 -21.57 -0.05 -7.62
CA GLY A 68 -22.68 -0.55 -8.44
C GLY A 68 -22.84 0.14 -9.80
N LEU A 69 -22.24 1.31 -10.00
CA LEU A 69 -22.18 1.99 -11.30
C LEU A 69 -21.16 1.41 -12.26
N ASN A 70 -20.32 0.48 -11.81
CA ASN A 70 -19.21 -0.10 -12.58
C ASN A 70 -18.28 0.96 -13.20
N ILE A 71 -17.97 2.00 -12.43
CA ILE A 71 -17.04 3.06 -12.86
C ILE A 71 -15.66 2.40 -13.09
N PRO A 72 -15.08 2.55 -14.31
CA PRO A 72 -13.75 2.02 -14.59
C PRO A 72 -12.73 2.58 -13.60
N GLU A 73 -11.87 1.70 -13.08
CA GLU A 73 -10.76 2.09 -12.18
C GLU A 73 -11.21 2.94 -10.97
N LEU A 74 -12.41 2.69 -10.43
CA LEU A 74 -12.97 3.44 -9.30
C LEU A 74 -12.01 3.55 -8.12
N ASP A 75 -11.27 2.48 -7.83
CA ASP A 75 -10.28 2.40 -6.76
C ASP A 75 -9.10 3.35 -6.98
N GLN A 76 -8.74 3.68 -8.25
CA GLN A 76 -7.66 4.60 -8.56
C GLN A 76 -7.94 6.02 -8.06
N TYR A 77 -9.19 6.48 -8.03
CA TYR A 77 -9.55 7.78 -7.46
C TYR A 77 -9.23 7.92 -5.97
N PHE A 78 -9.11 6.79 -5.28
CA PHE A 78 -8.76 6.73 -3.86
C PHE A 78 -7.31 6.31 -3.62
N ASN A 79 -6.55 6.03 -4.69
CA ASN A 79 -5.17 5.57 -4.55
C ASN A 79 -4.20 6.76 -4.48
N ILE A 80 -3.24 6.68 -3.57
CA ILE A 80 -2.28 7.75 -3.26
C ILE A 80 -1.08 7.81 -4.22
N ARG A 81 -1.16 7.16 -5.36
CA ARG A 81 -0.16 7.16 -6.43
C ARG A 81 -0.80 7.13 -7.81
N LEU A 82 -0.03 7.51 -8.82
CA LEU A 82 -0.44 7.34 -10.23
C LEU A 82 -0.69 5.86 -10.57
N PRO A 83 -1.52 5.58 -11.60
CA PRO A 83 -1.71 4.23 -12.14
C PRO A 83 -0.38 3.55 -12.49
N GLN A 84 -0.39 2.23 -12.51
CA GLN A 84 0.81 1.45 -12.88
C GLN A 84 1.05 1.33 -14.39
N GLY A 85 0.16 1.88 -15.20
CA GLY A 85 0.25 1.90 -16.65
C GLY A 85 -0.82 2.80 -17.24
N ASN A 86 -0.78 3.00 -18.55
CA ASN A 86 -1.74 3.83 -19.29
C ASN A 86 -1.85 5.28 -18.76
N ILE A 87 -0.75 5.80 -18.18
CA ILE A 87 -0.73 7.17 -17.66
C ILE A 87 -0.92 8.15 -18.82
N ASN A 88 -1.90 9.03 -18.66
CA ASN A 88 -2.23 10.11 -19.59
C ASN A 88 -2.53 11.40 -18.83
N VAL A 89 -2.85 12.47 -19.54
CA VAL A 89 -3.10 13.81 -18.95
C VAL A 89 -4.24 13.81 -17.92
N ASN A 90 -5.21 12.92 -18.08
CA ASN A 90 -6.35 12.77 -17.16
C ASN A 90 -6.11 11.78 -16.02
N SER A 91 -4.92 11.16 -15.98
CA SER A 91 -4.58 10.25 -14.88
C SER A 91 -4.52 11.01 -13.57
N ASP A 92 -5.29 10.56 -12.60
CA ASP A 92 -5.46 11.19 -11.29
C ASP A 92 -4.97 10.27 -10.18
N PHE A 93 -4.76 10.84 -9.00
CA PHE A 93 -4.41 10.11 -7.79
C PHE A 93 -4.91 10.87 -6.57
N PHE A 94 -5.11 10.18 -5.47
CA PHE A 94 -5.58 10.76 -4.24
C PHE A 94 -4.48 11.62 -3.60
N ALA A 95 -4.45 12.89 -3.95
CA ALA A 95 -3.55 13.88 -3.37
C ALA A 95 -4.34 14.86 -2.52
N SER A 96 -3.99 14.96 -1.24
CA SER A 96 -4.60 15.90 -0.31
C SER A 96 -3.60 16.35 0.77
N GLN A 97 -3.90 17.45 1.44
CA GLN A 97 -3.10 17.92 2.57
C GLN A 97 -3.05 16.88 3.69
N SER A 98 -4.15 16.15 3.93
CA SER A 98 -4.20 15.11 4.97
C SER A 98 -3.30 13.92 4.64
N ILE A 99 -3.22 13.50 3.36
CA ILE A 99 -2.29 12.47 2.89
C ILE A 99 -0.84 12.93 3.06
N TRP A 100 -0.54 14.16 2.67
CA TRP A 100 0.77 14.75 2.89
C TRP A 100 1.15 14.72 4.38
N ASN A 101 0.27 15.19 5.25
CA ASN A 101 0.49 15.19 6.69
C ASN A 101 0.72 13.78 7.25
N LEU A 102 0.05 12.78 6.69
CA LEU A 102 0.23 11.39 7.10
C LEU A 102 1.60 10.84 6.63
N ILE A 103 2.03 11.15 5.40
CA ILE A 103 3.34 10.73 4.86
C ILE A 103 4.49 11.29 5.69
N ILE A 104 4.39 12.54 6.15
CA ILE A 104 5.42 13.20 6.96
C ILE A 104 5.14 13.14 8.47
N ASN A 105 4.18 12.34 8.90
CA ASN A 105 3.79 12.25 10.31
C ASN A 105 4.97 11.85 11.19
N LYS A 106 5.33 12.71 12.14
CA LYS A 106 6.50 12.51 13.00
C LYS A 106 6.40 11.23 13.83
N LYS A 107 5.19 10.83 14.25
CA LYS A 107 4.98 9.59 15.02
C LYS A 107 5.35 8.37 14.17
N ILE A 108 4.90 8.31 12.91
CA ILE A 108 5.27 7.25 11.96
C ILE A 108 6.78 7.26 11.70
N ILE A 109 7.33 8.43 11.36
CA ILE A 109 8.75 8.58 11.02
C ILE A 109 9.63 8.16 12.21
N ASN A 110 9.26 8.50 13.44
CA ASN A 110 10.00 8.07 14.62
C ASN A 110 10.05 6.54 14.77
N GLU A 111 8.97 5.83 14.44
CA GLU A 111 8.97 4.37 14.48
C GLU A 111 9.80 3.77 13.33
N VAL A 112 9.69 4.33 12.14
CA VAL A 112 10.45 3.90 10.95
C VAL A 112 11.95 4.13 11.14
N THR A 113 12.36 5.25 11.75
CA THR A 113 13.78 5.56 11.99
C THR A 113 14.47 4.60 12.96
N LYS A 114 13.72 3.91 13.84
CA LYS A 114 14.26 2.85 14.71
C LYS A 114 14.77 1.65 13.91
N ILE A 115 14.24 1.45 12.70
CA ILE A 115 14.59 0.35 11.80
C ILE A 115 15.58 0.81 10.72
N LEU A 116 15.28 1.92 10.03
CA LEU A 116 16.06 2.40 8.88
C LEU A 116 17.22 3.35 9.24
N GLY A 117 17.27 3.83 10.48
CA GLY A 117 18.15 4.93 10.87
C GLY A 117 17.59 6.30 10.52
N SER A 118 18.37 7.36 10.73
CA SER A 118 17.89 8.76 10.67
C SER A 118 17.72 9.33 9.27
N GLU A 119 18.31 8.71 8.24
CA GLU A 119 18.25 9.20 6.85
C GLU A 119 17.16 8.42 6.09
N VAL A 120 15.96 8.99 6.01
CA VAL A 120 14.76 8.31 5.51
C VAL A 120 14.09 9.10 4.39
N SER A 121 13.74 8.40 3.31
CA SER A 121 12.90 8.89 2.22
C SER A 121 11.53 8.23 2.21
N SER A 122 10.50 8.98 1.81
CA SER A 122 9.22 8.43 1.37
C SER A 122 9.42 7.72 0.02
N ASN A 123 8.88 6.52 -0.12
CA ASN A 123 8.98 5.70 -1.32
C ASN A 123 7.66 5.75 -2.10
N PRO A 124 7.67 5.89 -3.44
CA PRO A 124 6.45 6.03 -4.25
C PRO A 124 5.63 4.74 -4.39
N CYS A 125 6.12 3.60 -3.93
CA CYS A 125 5.37 2.33 -3.92
C CYS A 125 4.31 2.32 -2.81
N GLN A 126 3.35 3.23 -2.87
CA GLN A 126 2.32 3.43 -1.83
C GLN A 126 0.95 3.05 -2.37
N ASN A 127 0.04 2.64 -1.49
CA ASN A 127 -1.33 2.32 -1.87
C ASN A 127 -2.33 2.72 -0.80
N SER A 128 -3.50 3.10 -1.23
CA SER A 128 -4.71 3.12 -0.42
C SER A 128 -5.65 2.02 -0.92
N ARG A 129 -6.34 1.36 0.00
CA ARG A 129 -7.20 0.21 -0.32
C ARG A 129 -8.52 0.31 0.40
N ILE A 130 -9.61 0.19 -0.36
CA ILE A 130 -10.97 0.04 0.18
C ILE A 130 -11.44 -1.37 -0.13
N LYS A 131 -11.10 -2.31 0.74
CA LYS A 131 -11.46 -3.73 0.57
C LYS A 131 -12.95 -3.94 0.81
N GLN A 132 -13.63 -4.36 -0.23
CA GLN A 132 -15.07 -4.62 -0.20
C GLN A 132 -15.38 -5.99 0.43
N PRO A 133 -16.63 -6.16 0.96
CA PRO A 133 -17.17 -7.48 1.24
C PRO A 133 -17.09 -8.37 -0.01
N GLU A 134 -16.50 -9.56 0.11
CA GLU A 134 -16.23 -10.45 -1.03
C GLU A 134 -17.50 -10.78 -1.84
N LYS A 135 -18.63 -10.93 -1.17
CA LYS A 135 -19.94 -11.14 -1.82
C LYS A 135 -20.38 -10.03 -2.79
N ARG A 136 -19.73 -8.86 -2.73
CA ARG A 136 -20.02 -7.70 -3.59
C ARG A 136 -19.01 -7.54 -4.72
N ILE A 137 -17.95 -8.35 -4.71
CA ILE A 137 -16.90 -8.30 -5.72
C ILE A 137 -17.25 -9.29 -6.84
N SER A 138 -17.22 -8.83 -8.08
CA SER A 138 -17.39 -9.76 -9.21
C SER A 138 -16.27 -10.82 -9.19
N SER A 139 -16.58 -12.03 -9.67
CA SER A 139 -15.59 -13.11 -9.76
C SER A 139 -14.32 -12.70 -10.51
N LYS A 140 -14.46 -11.78 -11.46
CA LYS A 140 -13.33 -11.20 -12.23
C LYS A 140 -12.36 -10.38 -11.37
N ASN A 141 -12.82 -9.79 -10.27
CA ASN A 141 -12.05 -8.84 -9.45
C ASN A 141 -11.71 -9.37 -8.04
N ILE A 142 -12.04 -10.63 -7.76
CA ILE A 142 -11.87 -11.21 -6.42
C ILE A 142 -10.40 -11.23 -5.97
N ASN A 143 -9.48 -11.41 -6.93
CA ASN A 143 -8.03 -11.40 -6.73
C ASN A 143 -7.39 -10.06 -7.13
N ASP A 144 -8.18 -9.01 -7.32
CA ASP A 144 -7.65 -7.67 -7.48
C ASP A 144 -7.15 -7.15 -6.14
N GLY A 145 -5.86 -6.91 -6.03
CA GLY A 145 -5.22 -6.51 -4.77
C GLY A 145 -5.70 -5.17 -4.21
N LEU A 146 -6.40 -4.35 -4.98
CA LEU A 146 -6.92 -3.05 -4.50
C LEU A 146 -8.31 -3.21 -3.87
N VAL A 147 -9.17 -4.01 -4.44
CA VAL A 147 -10.57 -4.19 -3.99
C VAL A 147 -10.84 -5.56 -3.37
N GLY A 148 -10.12 -6.59 -3.78
CA GLY A 148 -10.28 -7.98 -3.38
C GLY A 148 -9.17 -8.49 -2.47
N ARG A 149 -8.65 -9.68 -2.80
CA ARG A 149 -7.54 -10.33 -2.09
C ARG A 149 -6.22 -9.87 -2.68
N THR A 150 -5.26 -9.54 -1.81
CA THR A 150 -3.86 -9.41 -2.25
C THR A 150 -3.22 -10.79 -2.18
N PRO A 151 -2.64 -11.32 -3.27
CA PRO A 151 -2.00 -12.62 -3.25
C PRO A 151 -0.74 -12.61 -2.37
N TRP A 152 -0.19 -13.80 -2.11
CA TRP A 152 1.09 -13.94 -1.42
C TRP A 152 2.20 -13.25 -2.20
N HIS A 153 2.92 -12.34 -1.56
CA HIS A 153 4.01 -11.59 -2.17
C HIS A 153 4.99 -11.09 -1.11
N GLN A 154 6.10 -10.54 -1.59
CA GLN A 154 7.03 -9.73 -0.81
C GLN A 154 7.03 -8.31 -1.38
N ASP A 155 7.15 -7.30 -0.55
CA ASP A 155 7.17 -5.91 -1.01
C ASP A 155 8.37 -5.60 -1.92
N ALA A 156 9.51 -6.27 -1.71
CA ALA A 156 10.65 -6.20 -2.61
C ALA A 156 10.34 -6.76 -4.00
N GLY A 157 9.45 -7.76 -4.11
CA GLY A 157 9.04 -8.36 -5.39
C GLY A 157 8.35 -7.39 -6.33
N VAL A 158 7.75 -6.31 -5.80
CA VAL A 158 7.06 -5.30 -6.62
C VAL A 158 7.97 -4.12 -7.03
N MET A 159 9.26 -4.17 -6.74
CA MET A 159 10.25 -3.16 -7.13
C MET A 159 10.97 -3.58 -8.42
N ASN A 160 11.57 -2.61 -9.14
CA ASN A 160 12.49 -2.94 -10.22
C ASN A 160 13.79 -3.58 -9.68
N ARG A 161 14.63 -4.14 -10.59
CA ARG A 161 15.87 -4.84 -10.19
C ARG A 161 16.83 -4.01 -9.33
N LYS A 162 16.93 -2.70 -9.59
CA LYS A 162 17.78 -1.80 -8.77
C LYS A 162 17.24 -1.69 -7.35
N GLY A 163 15.91 -1.49 -7.22
CA GLY A 163 15.25 -1.44 -5.92
C GLY A 163 15.33 -2.75 -5.15
N GLN A 164 15.12 -3.88 -5.82
CA GLN A 164 15.22 -5.19 -5.18
C GLN A 164 16.59 -5.45 -4.58
N LYS A 165 17.66 -5.07 -5.30
CA LYS A 165 19.03 -5.27 -4.84
C LYS A 165 19.49 -4.27 -3.79
N GLY A 166 19.14 -2.99 -3.97
CA GLY A 166 19.76 -1.88 -3.25
C GLY A 166 18.88 -1.10 -2.31
N THR A 167 17.60 -1.48 -2.10
CA THR A 167 16.69 -0.66 -1.29
C THR A 167 16.27 -1.36 -0.01
N GLU A 168 16.67 -0.83 1.13
CA GLU A 168 16.13 -1.21 2.42
C GLU A 168 14.78 -0.50 2.61
N LEU A 169 13.71 -1.26 2.48
CA LEU A 169 12.33 -0.77 2.51
C LEU A 169 11.61 -1.25 3.76
N VAL A 170 10.86 -0.35 4.37
CA VAL A 170 9.88 -0.65 5.43
C VAL A 170 8.52 -0.19 4.95
N THR A 171 7.54 -1.08 5.00
CA THR A 171 6.15 -0.73 4.77
C THR A 171 5.47 -0.45 6.09
N CYS A 172 4.89 0.73 6.21
CA CYS A 172 4.02 1.12 7.32
C CYS A 172 2.58 0.93 6.88
N TRP A 173 1.96 -0.15 7.33
CA TRP A 173 0.56 -0.42 7.07
C TRP A 173 -0.32 0.21 8.15
N ILE A 174 -1.32 0.97 7.73
CA ILE A 174 -2.17 1.81 8.60
C ILE A 174 -3.63 1.41 8.40
N PRO A 175 -4.32 0.86 9.42
CA PRO A 175 -5.75 0.59 9.38
C PRO A 175 -6.55 1.88 9.66
N PHE A 176 -7.49 2.21 8.78
CA PHE A 176 -8.51 3.25 8.99
C PHE A 176 -9.82 2.68 9.55
N THR A 177 -9.94 1.38 9.57
CA THR A 177 -11.04 0.63 10.17
C THR A 177 -10.46 -0.51 11.01
N LYS A 178 -11.14 -0.88 12.09
CA LYS A 178 -10.78 -2.06 12.88
C LYS A 178 -10.61 -3.25 11.95
N THR A 179 -9.45 -3.92 12.01
CA THR A 179 -9.08 -4.98 11.09
C THR A 179 -8.95 -6.29 11.82
N ARG A 180 -9.71 -7.30 11.35
CA ARG A 180 -9.80 -8.66 11.90
C ARG A 180 -9.79 -9.69 10.77
N ILE A 181 -9.72 -10.95 11.12
CA ILE A 181 -9.76 -12.06 10.14
C ILE A 181 -11.00 -11.98 9.27
N GLU A 182 -12.17 -11.74 9.88
CA GLU A 182 -13.46 -11.72 9.18
C GLU A 182 -13.59 -10.60 8.14
N ASN A 183 -12.87 -9.47 8.32
CA ASN A 183 -12.91 -8.37 7.35
C ASN A 183 -11.64 -8.24 6.50
N GLY A 184 -10.83 -9.30 6.47
CA GLY A 184 -9.71 -9.43 5.54
C GLY A 184 -8.43 -8.74 5.99
N CYS A 185 -7.98 -9.00 7.23
CA CYS A 185 -6.66 -8.59 7.69
C CYS A 185 -5.54 -9.18 6.81
N MET A 186 -4.34 -8.70 6.98
CA MET A 186 -3.17 -9.35 6.39
C MET A 186 -2.88 -10.67 7.12
N LEU A 187 -2.32 -11.61 6.38
CA LEU A 187 -1.73 -12.85 6.89
C LEU A 187 -0.26 -12.84 6.52
N ALA A 188 0.63 -13.14 7.45
CA ALA A 188 2.07 -13.16 7.22
C ALA A 188 2.67 -14.51 7.62
N VAL A 189 3.72 -14.93 6.91
CA VAL A 189 4.55 -16.06 7.32
C VAL A 189 5.63 -15.49 8.24
N LYS A 190 5.55 -15.86 9.52
CA LYS A 190 6.47 -15.37 10.55
C LYS A 190 7.91 -15.75 10.22
N SER A 191 8.83 -14.80 10.35
CA SER A 191 10.27 -14.94 10.09
C SER A 191 10.67 -15.21 8.62
N SER A 192 9.71 -15.22 7.69
CA SER A 192 9.98 -15.49 6.28
C SER A 192 10.87 -14.46 5.57
N HIS A 193 11.11 -13.31 6.17
CA HIS A 193 12.07 -12.33 5.66
C HIS A 193 13.51 -12.85 5.65
N GLU A 194 13.84 -13.84 6.47
CA GLU A 194 15.12 -14.53 6.51
C GLU A 194 15.39 -15.34 5.23
N PHE A 195 14.36 -15.70 4.48
CA PHE A 195 14.49 -16.35 3.18
C PHE A 195 15.10 -15.44 2.11
N GLY A 196 15.16 -14.12 2.37
CA GLY A 196 15.50 -13.14 1.34
C GLY A 196 14.40 -13.00 0.31
N LEU A 197 14.75 -12.51 -0.90
CA LEU A 197 13.81 -12.37 -2.00
C LEU A 197 13.59 -13.74 -2.67
N VAL A 198 12.36 -14.24 -2.62
CA VAL A 198 11.96 -15.47 -3.32
C VAL A 198 11.47 -15.17 -4.73
N ASN A 199 11.34 -16.20 -5.56
CA ASN A 199 10.85 -16.05 -6.92
C ASN A 199 9.40 -15.60 -6.95
N HIS A 200 9.12 -14.64 -7.84
CA HIS A 200 7.77 -14.12 -8.09
C HIS A 200 7.37 -14.39 -9.53
N GLU A 201 6.08 -14.44 -9.76
CA GLU A 201 5.47 -14.57 -11.09
C GLU A 201 4.34 -13.55 -11.24
N THR A 202 3.87 -13.37 -12.47
CA THR A 202 2.67 -12.58 -12.72
C THR A 202 1.46 -13.49 -12.59
N GLY A 203 0.61 -13.18 -11.63
CA GLY A 203 -0.67 -13.85 -11.49
C GLY A 203 -1.62 -13.53 -12.65
N SER A 204 -2.73 -14.27 -12.71
CA SER A 204 -3.72 -14.20 -13.80
C SER A 204 -4.34 -12.81 -14.01
N LYS A 205 -4.21 -11.91 -13.07
CA LYS A 205 -4.71 -10.51 -13.12
C LYS A 205 -3.58 -9.48 -13.24
N GLY A 206 -2.37 -9.91 -13.60
CA GLY A 206 -1.22 -9.03 -13.72
C GLY A 206 -0.62 -8.58 -12.38
N GLN A 207 -1.13 -9.06 -11.24
CA GLN A 207 -0.53 -8.82 -9.93
C GLN A 207 0.74 -9.65 -9.74
N VAL A 208 1.66 -9.16 -8.92
CA VAL A 208 2.84 -9.93 -8.52
C VAL A 208 2.45 -10.89 -7.41
N GLU A 209 2.79 -12.16 -7.57
CA GLU A 209 2.66 -13.18 -6.55
C GLU A 209 3.91 -14.06 -6.49
N ILE A 210 4.11 -14.73 -5.36
CA ILE A 210 5.25 -15.66 -5.24
C ILE A 210 4.98 -16.95 -6.03
N LYS A 211 6.03 -17.45 -6.69
CA LYS A 211 6.01 -18.75 -7.33
C LYS A 211 6.00 -19.85 -6.26
N GLY A 212 5.16 -20.85 -6.45
CA GLY A 212 5.09 -21.97 -5.50
C GLY A 212 4.42 -21.62 -4.17
N LYS A 213 3.45 -20.71 -4.16
CA LYS A 213 2.69 -20.30 -2.96
C LYS A 213 2.04 -21.48 -2.21
N GLU A 214 1.75 -22.56 -2.91
CA GLU A 214 1.20 -23.79 -2.34
C GLU A 214 2.14 -24.43 -1.31
N ALA A 215 3.43 -24.14 -1.39
CA ALA A 215 4.41 -24.59 -0.42
C ALA A 215 4.20 -23.98 0.98
N ILE A 216 3.55 -22.82 1.09
CA ILE A 216 3.22 -22.21 2.39
C ILE A 216 2.31 -23.13 3.20
N GLU A 217 1.28 -23.68 2.54
CA GLU A 217 0.33 -24.61 3.18
C GLU A 217 0.94 -26.00 3.31
N LYS A 218 1.56 -26.51 2.24
CA LYS A 218 2.15 -27.84 2.20
C LYS A 218 3.24 -28.05 3.24
N ASN A 219 4.08 -27.04 3.45
CA ASN A 219 5.20 -27.09 4.38
C ASN A 219 4.83 -26.61 5.80
N LYS A 220 3.54 -26.37 6.06
CA LYS A 220 3.03 -25.96 7.37
C LYS A 220 3.77 -24.74 7.95
N LEU A 221 4.14 -23.78 7.10
CA LEU A 221 4.80 -22.56 7.57
C LEU A 221 3.89 -21.82 8.56
N THR A 222 4.47 -21.32 9.64
CA THR A 222 3.71 -20.59 10.67
C THR A 222 3.16 -19.29 10.13
N THR A 223 1.87 -19.27 9.83
CA THR A 223 1.16 -18.06 9.42
C THR A 223 0.49 -17.40 10.61
N VAL A 224 0.53 -16.07 10.64
CA VAL A 224 -0.09 -15.27 11.71
C VAL A 224 -0.98 -14.17 11.12
N PRO A 225 -2.20 -13.99 11.63
CA PRO A 225 -3.07 -12.89 11.24
C PRO A 225 -2.55 -11.58 11.84
N LEU A 226 -2.41 -10.56 11.01
CA LEU A 226 -2.01 -9.23 11.41
C LEU A 226 -3.24 -8.36 11.68
N GLU A 227 -3.93 -8.65 12.78
CA GLU A 227 -5.06 -7.86 13.25
C GLU A 227 -4.59 -6.56 13.90
N ALA A 228 -5.35 -5.47 13.69
CA ALA A 228 -5.01 -4.14 14.23
C ALA A 228 -6.26 -3.32 14.51
N ASP A 229 -6.15 -2.44 15.49
CA ASP A 229 -7.15 -1.42 15.79
C ASP A 229 -6.81 -0.09 15.10
N VAL A 230 -7.79 0.80 15.01
CA VAL A 230 -7.58 2.13 14.45
C VAL A 230 -6.61 2.89 15.35
N GLY A 231 -5.59 3.52 14.75
CA GLY A 231 -4.50 4.16 15.47
C GLY A 231 -3.24 3.30 15.64
N ASP A 232 -3.36 1.97 15.47
CA ASP A 232 -2.18 1.10 15.37
C ASP A 232 -1.46 1.30 14.03
N ILE A 233 -0.19 0.90 13.98
CA ILE A 233 0.55 0.69 12.74
C ILE A 233 1.23 -0.67 12.74
N ILE A 234 1.43 -1.24 11.54
CA ILE A 234 2.21 -2.46 11.39
C ILE A 234 3.38 -2.16 10.45
N LEU A 235 4.60 -2.32 10.94
CA LEU A 235 5.80 -2.19 10.12
C LEU A 235 6.18 -3.57 9.57
N LEU A 236 6.39 -3.65 8.24
CA LEU A 236 6.71 -4.90 7.53
C LEU A 236 8.08 -4.79 6.88
N ASN A 237 8.85 -5.88 7.00
CA ASN A 237 10.10 -6.06 6.28
C ASN A 237 9.83 -6.31 4.80
N ARG A 238 10.66 -5.78 3.92
CA ARG A 238 10.52 -5.91 2.45
C ARG A 238 10.47 -7.35 1.95
N TYR A 239 11.05 -8.28 2.69
CA TYR A 239 11.09 -9.71 2.35
C TYR A 239 10.07 -10.55 3.10
N LEU A 240 9.22 -9.96 3.95
CA LEU A 240 8.17 -10.68 4.63
C LEU A 240 7.17 -11.23 3.61
N LEU A 241 6.94 -12.54 3.62
CA LEU A 241 5.86 -13.16 2.85
C LEU A 241 4.53 -12.83 3.51
N HIS A 242 3.67 -12.15 2.78
CA HIS A 242 2.37 -11.77 3.27
C HIS A 242 1.32 -11.71 2.17
N CYS A 243 0.07 -11.79 2.57
CA CYS A 243 -1.10 -11.65 1.71
C CYS A 243 -2.22 -10.93 2.45
N SER A 244 -3.38 -10.78 1.85
CA SER A 244 -4.56 -10.32 2.57
C SER A 244 -5.73 -11.29 2.43
N LEU A 245 -6.35 -11.61 3.56
CA LEU A 245 -7.50 -12.49 3.63
C LEU A 245 -8.73 -11.90 2.92
N PRO A 246 -9.71 -12.71 2.52
CA PRO A 246 -10.98 -12.24 2.00
C PRO A 246 -11.75 -11.43 3.05
N ASN A 247 -12.48 -10.42 2.63
CA ASN A 247 -13.43 -9.73 3.50
C ASN A 247 -14.79 -10.46 3.48
N LYS A 248 -15.01 -11.30 4.48
CA LYS A 248 -16.28 -12.04 4.67
C LYS A 248 -17.33 -11.25 5.45
N SER A 249 -16.96 -10.07 6.00
CA SER A 249 -17.85 -9.20 6.76
C SER A 249 -18.85 -8.46 5.86
N LYS A 250 -19.75 -7.71 6.47
CA LYS A 250 -20.69 -6.80 5.78
C LYS A 250 -20.12 -5.39 5.59
N ASN A 251 -18.91 -5.11 6.09
CA ASN A 251 -18.31 -3.78 6.14
C ASN A 251 -17.08 -3.67 5.23
N PHE A 252 -16.77 -2.46 4.76
CA PHE A 252 -15.50 -2.19 4.09
C PHE A 252 -14.34 -2.18 5.10
N ARG A 253 -13.16 -2.63 4.67
CA ARG A 253 -11.91 -2.42 5.37
C ARG A 253 -11.08 -1.40 4.60
N ILE A 254 -10.73 -0.31 5.26
CA ILE A 254 -9.92 0.77 4.68
C ILE A 254 -8.53 0.73 5.31
N SER A 255 -7.50 0.78 4.49
CA SER A 255 -6.10 0.82 4.92
C SER A 255 -5.21 1.57 3.94
N MET A 256 -4.05 2.00 4.40
CA MET A 256 -2.98 2.53 3.56
C MET A 256 -1.67 1.80 3.82
N ASP A 257 -0.89 1.64 2.74
CA ASP A 257 0.50 1.19 2.77
C ASP A 257 1.38 2.40 2.46
N LEU A 258 1.95 3.05 3.47
CA LEU A 258 3.02 4.02 3.27
C LEU A 258 4.36 3.28 3.29
N ARG A 259 5.26 3.63 2.38
CA ARG A 259 6.56 2.99 2.33
C ARG A 259 7.69 3.99 2.49
N TYR A 260 8.70 3.55 3.20
CA TYR A 260 9.89 4.33 3.49
C TYR A 260 11.14 3.50 3.21
N ASN A 261 12.20 4.16 2.75
CA ASN A 261 13.50 3.53 2.53
C ASN A 261 14.63 4.45 2.99
N LYS A 262 15.84 3.90 3.16
CA LYS A 262 17.00 4.73 3.44
C LYS A 262 17.21 5.76 2.33
N ALA A 263 17.49 7.01 2.72
CA ALA A 263 17.75 8.08 1.77
C ALA A 263 18.98 7.78 0.91
N GLY A 264 18.91 8.17 -0.37
CA GLY A 264 19.96 7.91 -1.35
C GLY A 264 19.88 6.54 -2.03
N GLN A 265 19.04 5.62 -1.55
CA GLN A 265 18.81 4.34 -2.22
C GLN A 265 17.76 4.47 -3.35
N PRO A 266 17.82 3.61 -4.39
CA PRO A 266 16.83 3.63 -5.48
C PRO A 266 15.41 3.47 -4.96
N SER A 267 14.42 4.20 -5.53
CA SER A 267 13.02 4.00 -5.15
C SER A 267 12.45 2.65 -5.62
N GLY A 268 13.04 2.07 -6.65
CA GLY A 268 12.54 0.87 -7.32
C GLY A 268 11.31 1.12 -8.21
N ARG A 269 10.95 2.38 -8.42
CA ARG A 269 9.77 2.81 -9.21
C ARG A 269 10.00 4.07 -10.04
N ASP A 270 11.21 4.25 -10.57
CA ASP A 270 11.46 5.38 -11.48
C ASP A 270 10.45 5.39 -12.64
N PRO A 271 9.91 6.55 -13.03
CA PRO A 271 10.25 7.92 -12.61
C PRO A 271 9.40 8.47 -11.44
N LEU A 272 8.67 7.63 -10.71
CA LEU A 272 7.80 8.09 -9.63
C LEU A 272 8.61 8.71 -8.49
N PRO A 273 8.09 9.75 -7.80
CA PRO A 273 8.88 10.58 -6.92
C PRO A 273 9.19 9.92 -5.56
N SER A 274 10.46 9.93 -5.19
CA SER A 274 10.93 9.66 -3.83
C SER A 274 11.57 10.94 -3.27
N PHE A 275 11.36 11.22 -2.00
CA PHE A 275 11.88 12.43 -1.36
C PHE A 275 12.21 12.19 0.11
N ILE A 276 13.19 12.93 0.64
CA ILE A 276 13.64 12.79 2.02
C ILE A 276 12.58 13.37 2.96
N VAL A 277 12.13 12.55 3.93
CA VAL A 277 11.16 12.93 4.97
C VAL A 277 11.84 13.13 6.33
N ASN A 278 13.00 12.52 6.54
CA ASN A 278 13.83 12.72 7.73
C ASN A 278 15.32 12.66 7.41
N SER A 279 16.08 13.59 8.00
CA SER A 279 17.54 13.64 7.91
C SER A 279 18.10 14.41 9.11
N LYS A 280 19.29 14.02 9.58
CA LYS A 280 20.04 14.81 10.55
C LYS A 280 20.42 16.17 9.96
N ASN A 281 20.80 16.22 8.69
CA ASN A 281 21.00 17.46 7.96
C ASN A 281 19.68 17.94 7.35
N LYS A 282 19.04 18.91 7.99
CA LYS A 282 17.74 19.46 7.58
C LYS A 282 17.76 20.10 6.19
N SER A 283 18.93 20.58 5.70
CA SER A 283 19.04 21.16 4.35
C SER A 283 18.79 20.13 3.23
N LYS A 284 18.87 18.83 3.54
CA LYS A 284 18.56 17.75 2.60
C LYS A 284 17.06 17.58 2.36
N ILE A 285 16.19 18.06 3.28
CA ILE A 285 14.74 17.96 3.16
C ILE A 285 14.26 19.07 2.22
N LYS A 286 14.13 18.75 0.93
CA LYS A 286 13.78 19.71 -0.11
C LYS A 286 12.27 19.89 -0.28
N VAL A 287 11.50 18.84 -0.06
CA VAL A 287 10.03 18.85 -0.16
C VAL A 287 9.48 19.16 1.22
N GLN A 288 8.95 20.36 1.39
CA GLN A 288 8.58 20.90 2.70
C GLN A 288 7.07 21.10 2.88
N ASN A 289 6.31 21.01 1.78
CA ASN A 289 4.88 21.23 1.83
C ASN A 289 4.14 20.42 0.76
N TYR A 290 2.85 20.36 0.93
CA TYR A 290 1.92 19.66 0.06
C TYR A 290 2.01 20.08 -1.42
N LYS A 291 2.15 21.37 -1.71
CA LYS A 291 2.22 21.86 -3.11
C LYS A 291 3.48 21.35 -3.82
N GLN A 292 4.62 21.34 -3.14
CA GLN A 292 5.86 20.78 -3.68
C GLN A 292 5.75 19.27 -3.91
N TRP A 293 5.10 18.55 -2.99
CA TRP A 293 4.84 17.12 -3.16
C TRP A 293 3.97 16.82 -4.39
N ILE A 294 2.89 17.57 -4.60
CA ILE A 294 2.05 17.46 -5.80
C ILE A 294 2.86 17.75 -7.06
N ALA A 295 3.68 18.79 -7.06
CA ALA A 295 4.50 19.15 -8.22
C ALA A 295 5.44 18.01 -8.64
N LEU A 296 6.01 17.26 -7.71
CA LEU A 296 6.81 16.07 -8.01
C LEU A 296 6.00 14.97 -8.73
N TRP A 297 4.75 14.75 -8.34
CA TRP A 297 3.88 13.78 -9.00
C TRP A 297 3.44 14.23 -10.38
N GLU A 298 3.15 15.53 -10.59
CA GLU A 298 2.85 16.08 -11.90
C GLU A 298 4.07 16.02 -12.83
N GLU A 299 5.27 16.31 -12.32
CA GLU A 299 6.51 16.14 -13.08
C GLU A 299 6.71 14.68 -13.50
N ALA A 300 6.48 13.73 -12.57
CA ALA A 300 6.58 12.31 -12.85
C ALA A 300 5.55 11.88 -13.91
N LYS A 301 4.31 12.36 -13.82
CA LYS A 301 3.26 12.12 -14.82
C LYS A 301 3.70 12.59 -16.20
N ASN A 302 4.22 13.80 -16.30
CA ASN A 302 4.72 14.37 -17.55
C ASN A 302 5.90 13.58 -18.15
N LYS A 303 6.73 12.97 -17.32
CA LYS A 303 7.80 12.06 -17.76
C LYS A 303 7.28 10.69 -18.23
N CYS A 304 6.18 10.22 -17.67
CA CYS A 304 5.58 8.93 -18.00
C CYS A 304 4.83 8.93 -19.33
N ILE A 305 4.10 10.02 -19.65
CA ILE A 305 3.21 10.12 -20.81
C ILE A 305 3.96 9.88 -22.13
N PRO A 306 5.03 10.61 -22.48
CA PRO A 306 5.73 10.44 -23.76
C PRO A 306 6.36 9.05 -23.92
N ARG A 307 6.71 8.41 -22.80
CA ARG A 307 7.38 7.10 -22.80
C ARG A 307 6.38 5.95 -22.81
N LYS A 308 5.05 6.22 -22.83
CA LYS A 308 4.01 5.20 -22.61
C LYS A 308 4.36 4.31 -21.43
N TRP A 309 4.84 4.94 -20.35
CA TRP A 309 5.38 4.23 -19.20
C TRP A 309 4.32 3.29 -18.64
N SER A 310 4.68 2.04 -18.52
CA SER A 310 3.94 1.06 -17.74
C SER A 310 4.93 0.35 -16.83
N TYR A 311 4.53 0.12 -15.60
CA TYR A 311 5.32 -0.69 -14.72
C TYR A 311 5.17 -2.15 -15.13
N LYS A 312 6.14 -2.65 -15.85
CA LYS A 312 6.28 -4.09 -16.06
C LYS A 312 7.03 -4.62 -14.86
N TYR A 313 6.36 -5.44 -14.06
CA TYR A 313 7.06 -6.19 -13.03
C TYR A 313 8.20 -6.93 -13.68
N PRO A 314 9.41 -6.87 -13.13
CA PRO A 314 10.54 -7.61 -13.68
C PRO A 314 10.24 -9.09 -13.49
N LEU A 315 9.67 -9.70 -14.55
CA LEU A 315 9.27 -11.08 -14.60
C LEU A 315 10.45 -12.00 -14.93
N PRO A 316 10.27 -13.22 -14.73
CA PRO A 316 10.57 -14.16 -13.66
C PRO A 316 12.03 -14.62 -13.67
N THR A 317 12.94 -13.84 -14.19
CA THR A 317 14.37 -14.17 -14.22
C THR A 317 15.10 -13.64 -12.98
N PHE A 318 14.51 -13.87 -11.81
CA PHE A 318 15.26 -13.66 -10.59
C PHE A 318 16.20 -14.83 -10.33
N ASN A 319 17.28 -14.90 -11.10
CA ASN A 319 18.46 -15.70 -10.74
C ASN A 319 19.14 -15.19 -9.44
N HIS A 320 18.42 -14.54 -8.54
CA HIS A 320 18.98 -14.01 -7.31
C HIS A 320 18.63 -14.78 -6.06
N SER A 321 17.52 -15.46 -6.04
CA SER A 321 17.35 -16.57 -5.13
C SER A 321 17.35 -17.82 -6.01
N LYS A 322 18.37 -18.64 -5.86
CA LYS A 322 18.33 -20.04 -6.34
C LYS A 322 17.28 -20.85 -5.57
N ARG A 323 16.30 -20.16 -4.95
CA ARG A 323 15.40 -20.74 -3.96
C ARG A 323 13.97 -20.50 -4.39
N ASP A 324 13.34 -21.51 -4.96
CA ASP A 324 11.89 -21.64 -4.93
C ASP A 324 11.46 -22.02 -3.50
N LEU A 325 10.29 -21.56 -3.04
CA LEU A 325 9.76 -21.92 -1.71
C LEU A 325 9.83 -23.42 -1.36
N PRO A 326 9.62 -24.36 -2.30
CA PRO A 326 9.77 -25.78 -2.05
C PRO A 326 11.17 -26.24 -1.63
N ASN A 327 12.20 -25.43 -1.94
CA ASN A 327 13.61 -25.73 -1.66
C ASN A 327 14.14 -25.03 -0.40
N LEU A 328 13.27 -24.36 0.34
CA LEU A 328 13.62 -23.62 1.56
C LEU A 328 13.43 -24.40 2.86
N ILE A 329 13.07 -25.68 2.75
CA ILE A 329 12.74 -26.54 3.91
C ILE A 329 13.60 -27.76 3.88
#